data_08c2b8800df3a8636be4c94db4575365
#
_entry.id   08c2b8800df3a8636be4c94db4575365
#
_cell.length_a   1.000
_cell.length_b   1.000
_cell.length_c   1.000
_cell.angle_alpha   90.00
_cell.angle_beta   90.00
_cell.angle_gamma   90.00
#
_symmetry.space_group_name_H-M   'P 1'
#
loop_
_entity.id
_entity.type
_entity.pdbx_description
1 polymer ?
#
loop_
_entity_poly.entity_id
_entity_poly.type
_entity_poly.pdbx_seq_one_letter_code
_entity_poly.pdbx_strand_id
1 'polypeptide(L)'
;MTHDLNSPFSGDLGALQIDALLPERPAIIGEFSPAYEAFKTATLSDLEPTNNYEFVLALQLVDLNWAILQRKVSADIELSVGTENKIRSELKSKLNREGEREYTRLLREFEGTGGDEDEFEDPIDWDAISNRIDNLVSDLNSVDPLIRGKATAEAISLGVDPRLILSQQYFDNFKYRRHSDTLPNLEKRARQLSAEYREVQKARPIDVIPVSQA
;
A
#
# COMPACT_ATOMS: atom_id res chain seq x y z
N MET A 1 -34.58 -35.64 43.49
CA MET A 1 -33.37 -35.16 42.84
C MET A 1 -33.76 -34.00 41.93
N THR A 2 -33.74 -32.83 42.48
CA THR A 2 -34.03 -31.57 41.76
C THR A 2 -32.72 -31.08 41.15
N HIS A 3 -32.63 -31.11 39.83
CA HIS A 3 -31.50 -30.48 39.10
C HIS A 3 -31.68 -28.96 39.15
N ASP A 4 -30.82 -28.31 39.92
CA ASP A 4 -30.61 -26.87 39.87
C ASP A 4 -30.05 -26.48 38.50
N LEU A 5 -30.92 -25.93 37.66
CA LEU A 5 -30.56 -25.24 36.41
C LEU A 5 -30.21 -23.77 36.72
N ASN A 6 -29.24 -23.55 37.58
CA ASN A 6 -28.58 -22.23 37.65
C ASN A 6 -27.45 -22.22 36.65
N SER A 7 -27.75 -21.83 35.41
CA SER A 7 -26.76 -21.51 34.40
C SER A 7 -26.11 -20.17 34.74
N PRO A 8 -24.78 -20.11 34.91
CA PRO A 8 -24.08 -18.86 35.14
C PRO A 8 -23.74 -18.18 33.80
N PHE A 9 -24.72 -17.97 32.94
CA PHE A 9 -24.54 -17.17 31.75
C PHE A 9 -24.94 -15.72 32.04
N SER A 10 -24.10 -14.99 32.75
CA SER A 10 -24.14 -13.54 32.73
C SER A 10 -23.42 -13.04 31.47
N GLY A 11 -24.01 -12.05 30.78
CA GLY A 11 -23.76 -11.63 29.42
C GLY A 11 -22.33 -11.27 28.97
N ASP A 12 -21.33 -11.23 29.86
CA ASP A 12 -19.95 -10.89 29.53
C ASP A 12 -19.09 -12.05 28.99
N LEU A 13 -19.51 -13.29 29.21
CA LEU A 13 -18.77 -14.48 28.80
C LEU A 13 -19.08 -14.93 27.36
N GLY A 14 -20.17 -14.44 26.77
CA GLY A 14 -20.63 -14.90 25.46
C GLY A 14 -19.77 -14.47 24.28
N ALA A 15 -19.28 -13.24 24.29
CA ALA A 15 -18.47 -12.70 23.21
C ALA A 15 -17.06 -13.32 23.20
N LEU A 16 -16.47 -13.54 24.37
CA LEU A 16 -15.18 -14.22 24.53
C LEU A 16 -15.22 -15.68 24.10
N GLN A 17 -16.35 -16.37 24.27
CA GLN A 17 -16.51 -17.77 23.84
C GLN A 17 -16.59 -17.91 22.32
N ILE A 18 -17.21 -16.96 21.62
CA ILE A 18 -17.29 -16.99 20.15
C ILE A 18 -15.94 -16.72 19.52
N ASP A 19 -15.15 -15.77 20.02
CA ASP A 19 -13.80 -15.51 19.50
C ASP A 19 -12.90 -16.76 19.59
N ALA A 20 -13.05 -17.54 20.66
CA ALA A 20 -12.34 -18.83 20.84
C ALA A 20 -12.85 -19.96 19.90
N LEU A 21 -14.05 -19.83 19.36
CA LEU A 21 -14.63 -20.80 18.41
C LEU A 21 -14.39 -20.44 16.95
N LEU A 22 -13.96 -19.22 16.67
CA LEU A 22 -13.64 -18.81 15.33
C LEU A 22 -12.24 -19.35 14.95
N PRO A 23 -12.04 -19.78 13.69
CA PRO A 23 -10.72 -20.19 13.24
C PRO A 23 -9.76 -19.01 13.34
N GLU A 24 -8.57 -19.28 13.86
CA GLU A 24 -7.49 -18.28 13.84
C GLU A 24 -7.21 -17.84 12.41
N ARG A 25 -7.07 -16.52 12.23
CA ARG A 25 -6.70 -15.99 10.94
C ARG A 25 -5.31 -16.52 10.56
N PRO A 26 -5.16 -17.15 9.38
CA PRO A 26 -3.87 -17.66 8.96
C PRO A 26 -2.87 -16.51 8.81
N ALA A 27 -1.63 -16.73 9.24
CA ALA A 27 -0.55 -15.78 9.02
C ALA A 27 -0.30 -15.60 7.52
N ILE A 28 -0.36 -14.36 7.06
CA ILE A 28 -0.09 -14.01 5.65
C ILE A 28 1.37 -13.55 5.55
N ILE A 29 2.13 -14.16 4.66
CA ILE A 29 3.54 -13.80 4.44
C ILE A 29 3.61 -12.31 4.02
N GLY A 30 4.43 -11.54 4.75
CA GLY A 30 4.59 -10.10 4.52
C GLY A 30 3.58 -9.23 5.26
N GLU A 31 2.59 -9.80 5.93
CA GLU A 31 1.69 -9.05 6.81
C GLU A 31 2.32 -8.89 8.20
N PHE A 32 2.25 -7.67 8.72
CA PHE A 32 2.68 -7.41 10.10
C PHE A 32 1.54 -7.72 11.06
N SER A 33 1.48 -8.97 11.54
CA SER A 33 0.43 -9.46 12.44
C SER A 33 0.12 -8.54 13.64
N PRO A 34 1.11 -7.93 14.33
CA PRO A 34 0.81 -7.00 15.41
C PRO A 34 -0.02 -5.78 15.00
N ALA A 35 0.14 -5.31 13.75
CA ALA A 35 -0.67 -4.20 13.24
C ALA A 35 -2.12 -4.60 13.02
N TYR A 36 -2.38 -5.82 12.53
CA TYR A 36 -3.73 -6.35 12.41
C TYR A 36 -4.40 -6.49 13.78
N GLU A 37 -3.71 -7.06 14.77
CA GLU A 37 -4.27 -7.22 16.12
C GLU A 37 -4.55 -5.88 16.81
N ALA A 38 -3.68 -4.89 16.64
CA ALA A 38 -3.92 -3.53 17.11
C ALA A 38 -5.13 -2.89 16.42
N PHE A 39 -5.25 -3.07 15.11
CA PHE A 39 -6.41 -2.58 14.33
C PHE A 39 -7.70 -3.27 14.76
N LYS A 40 -7.69 -4.61 14.92
CA LYS A 40 -8.83 -5.41 15.41
C LYS A 40 -9.29 -4.88 16.77
N THR A 41 -8.36 -4.76 17.71
CA THR A 41 -8.65 -4.30 19.08
C THR A 41 -9.26 -2.90 19.10
N ALA A 42 -8.67 -1.95 18.37
CA ALA A 42 -9.17 -0.58 18.28
C ALA A 42 -10.57 -0.55 17.66
N THR A 43 -10.78 -1.25 16.54
CA THR A 43 -12.06 -1.26 15.84
C THR A 43 -13.17 -1.92 16.69
N LEU A 44 -12.88 -3.03 17.38
CA LEU A 44 -13.84 -3.67 18.28
C LEU A 44 -14.19 -2.78 19.48
N SER A 45 -13.21 -2.04 20.01
CA SER A 45 -13.44 -1.05 21.07
C SER A 45 -14.38 0.06 20.63
N ASP A 46 -14.24 0.55 19.37
CA ASP A 46 -15.09 1.61 18.83
C ASP A 46 -16.52 1.12 18.49
N LEU A 47 -16.65 -0.15 18.12
CA LEU A 47 -17.93 -0.73 17.76
C LEU A 47 -18.76 -1.15 18.98
N GLU A 48 -18.13 -1.48 20.11
CA GLU A 48 -18.76 -1.87 21.38
C GLU A 48 -19.86 -2.95 21.22
N PRO A 49 -19.53 -4.14 20.65
CA PRO A 49 -20.51 -5.22 20.49
C PRO A 49 -20.98 -5.74 21.85
N THR A 50 -22.29 -5.82 22.07
CA THR A 50 -22.90 -6.24 23.36
C THR A 50 -23.42 -7.67 23.35
N ASN A 51 -23.52 -8.30 22.18
CA ASN A 51 -23.95 -9.68 22.06
C ASN A 51 -23.18 -10.41 20.95
N ASN A 52 -23.35 -11.72 20.88
CA ASN A 52 -22.64 -12.60 19.96
C ASN A 52 -22.88 -12.26 18.49
N TYR A 53 -24.08 -11.87 18.13
CA TYR A 53 -24.38 -11.49 16.74
C TYR A 53 -23.68 -10.21 16.34
N GLU A 54 -23.74 -9.19 17.20
CA GLU A 54 -22.98 -7.94 17.00
C GLU A 54 -21.48 -8.19 16.93
N PHE A 55 -20.95 -9.07 17.77
CA PHE A 55 -19.53 -9.41 17.76
C PHE A 55 -19.10 -10.04 16.44
N VAL A 56 -19.87 -10.95 15.89
CA VAL A 56 -19.60 -11.55 14.57
C VAL A 56 -19.64 -10.51 13.45
N LEU A 57 -20.63 -9.62 13.45
CA LEU A 57 -20.72 -8.53 12.48
C LEU A 57 -19.54 -7.55 12.63
N ALA A 58 -19.14 -7.24 13.86
CA ALA A 58 -18.00 -6.38 14.15
C ALA A 58 -16.68 -6.98 13.63
N LEU A 59 -16.46 -8.30 13.84
CA LEU A 59 -15.30 -9.00 13.29
C LEU A 59 -15.29 -8.97 11.75
N GLN A 60 -16.42 -9.19 11.11
CA GLN A 60 -16.52 -9.08 9.65
C GLN A 60 -16.18 -7.65 9.17
N LEU A 61 -16.58 -6.62 9.92
CA LEU A 61 -16.19 -5.22 9.63
C LEU A 61 -14.70 -5.00 9.80
N VAL A 62 -14.07 -5.57 10.83
CA VAL A 62 -12.62 -5.53 11.05
C VAL A 62 -11.89 -6.12 9.82
N ASP A 63 -12.23 -7.37 9.46
CA ASP A 63 -11.56 -8.06 8.36
C ASP A 63 -11.73 -7.33 7.03
N LEU A 64 -12.93 -6.83 6.77
CA LEU A 64 -13.25 -6.14 5.53
C LEU A 64 -12.53 -4.78 5.44
N ASN A 65 -12.51 -4.01 6.51
CA ASN A 65 -11.78 -2.73 6.55
C ASN A 65 -10.27 -2.95 6.49
N TRP A 66 -9.74 -3.99 7.12
CA TRP A 66 -8.34 -4.37 6.98
C TRP A 66 -7.98 -4.74 5.54
N ALA A 67 -8.81 -5.56 4.87
CA ALA A 67 -8.60 -5.91 3.47
C ALA A 67 -8.62 -4.68 2.55
N ILE A 68 -9.51 -3.70 2.81
CA ILE A 68 -9.55 -2.41 2.11
C ILE A 68 -8.24 -1.64 2.31
N LEU A 69 -7.77 -1.54 3.57
CA LEU A 69 -6.53 -0.86 3.91
C LEU A 69 -5.33 -1.50 3.21
N GLN A 70 -5.20 -2.83 3.30
CA GLN A 70 -4.12 -3.57 2.63
C GLN A 70 -4.15 -3.37 1.11
N ARG A 71 -5.34 -3.35 0.52
CA ARG A 71 -5.49 -3.12 -0.93
C ARG A 71 -5.06 -1.71 -1.34
N LYS A 72 -5.38 -0.70 -0.53
CA LYS A 72 -4.92 0.69 -0.75
C LYS A 72 -3.41 0.80 -0.66
N VAL A 73 -2.82 0.25 0.40
CA VAL A 73 -1.36 0.24 0.59
C VAL A 73 -0.65 -0.47 -0.57
N SER A 74 -1.15 -1.66 -0.99
CA SER A 74 -0.59 -2.37 -2.14
C SER A 74 -0.68 -1.55 -3.42
N ALA A 75 -1.79 -0.81 -3.63
CA ALA A 75 -1.96 0.07 -4.77
C ALA A 75 -0.93 1.20 -4.81
N ASP A 76 -0.65 1.81 -3.65
CA ASP A 76 0.33 2.88 -3.53
C ASP A 76 1.76 2.37 -3.75
N ILE A 77 2.08 1.18 -3.21
CA ILE A 77 3.38 0.53 -3.44
C ILE A 77 3.57 0.21 -4.93
N GLU A 78 2.59 -0.40 -5.58
CA GLU A 78 2.67 -0.72 -7.01
C GLU A 78 2.86 0.55 -7.86
N LEU A 79 2.17 1.64 -7.53
CA LEU A 79 2.32 2.93 -8.20
C LEU A 79 3.73 3.49 -8.01
N SER A 80 4.24 3.45 -6.77
CA SER A 80 5.58 3.92 -6.43
C SER A 80 6.66 3.14 -7.18
N VAL A 81 6.63 1.80 -7.10
CA VAL A 81 7.58 0.92 -7.80
C VAL A 81 7.49 1.07 -9.31
N GLY A 82 6.28 1.15 -9.87
CA GLY A 82 6.08 1.38 -11.30
C GLY A 82 6.65 2.71 -11.77
N THR A 83 6.45 3.76 -10.97
CA THR A 83 6.99 5.10 -11.26
C THR A 83 8.53 5.11 -11.19
N GLU A 84 9.11 4.52 -10.16
CA GLU A 84 10.56 4.40 -10.00
C GLU A 84 11.20 3.66 -11.19
N ASN A 85 10.67 2.48 -11.54
CA ASN A 85 11.16 1.69 -12.66
C ASN A 85 11.08 2.45 -13.99
N LYS A 86 10.01 3.21 -14.20
CA LYS A 86 9.86 4.03 -15.41
C LYS A 86 10.86 5.18 -15.45
N ILE A 87 11.06 5.90 -14.33
CA ILE A 87 12.07 6.95 -14.21
C ILE A 87 13.46 6.38 -14.50
N ARG A 88 13.81 5.26 -13.85
CA ARG A 88 15.10 4.56 -14.06
C ARG A 88 15.32 4.20 -15.52
N SER A 89 14.31 3.65 -16.18
CA SER A 89 14.35 3.29 -17.59
C SER A 89 14.56 4.50 -18.51
N GLU A 90 13.84 5.59 -18.25
CA GLU A 90 13.97 6.84 -19.03
C GLU A 90 15.34 7.49 -18.84
N LEU A 91 15.84 7.58 -17.60
CA LEU A 91 17.18 8.10 -17.30
C LEU A 91 18.26 7.25 -17.99
N LYS A 92 18.15 5.91 -17.88
CA LYS A 92 19.08 5.00 -18.55
C LYS A 92 19.08 5.20 -20.06
N SER A 93 17.90 5.31 -20.67
CA SER A 93 17.78 5.56 -22.12
C SER A 93 18.41 6.89 -22.55
N LYS A 94 18.28 7.94 -21.73
CA LYS A 94 18.84 9.26 -22.02
C LYS A 94 20.37 9.28 -21.86
N LEU A 95 20.87 8.87 -20.71
CA LEU A 95 22.28 8.92 -20.37
C LEU A 95 23.11 7.95 -21.24
N ASN A 96 22.61 6.74 -21.51
CA ASN A 96 23.29 5.82 -22.42
C ASN A 96 23.35 6.40 -23.85
N ARG A 97 22.28 7.03 -24.33
CA ARG A 97 22.28 7.68 -25.65
C ARG A 97 23.28 8.85 -25.73
N GLU A 98 23.43 9.58 -24.63
CA GLU A 98 24.46 10.62 -24.54
C GLU A 98 25.86 10.01 -24.55
N GLY A 99 26.11 8.96 -23.78
CA GLY A 99 27.36 8.20 -23.78
C GLY A 99 27.69 7.62 -25.16
N GLU A 100 26.72 6.98 -25.83
CA GLU A 100 26.90 6.43 -27.19
C GLU A 100 27.24 7.52 -28.23
N ARG A 101 26.64 8.71 -28.11
CA ARG A 101 26.97 9.84 -28.99
C ARG A 101 28.38 10.34 -28.75
N GLU A 102 28.78 10.43 -27.50
CA GLU A 102 30.14 10.87 -27.13
C GLU A 102 31.16 9.83 -27.55
N TYR A 103 30.94 8.54 -27.33
CA TYR A 103 31.74 7.44 -27.83
C TYR A 103 31.94 7.55 -29.36
N THR A 104 30.83 7.69 -30.10
CA THR A 104 30.89 7.80 -31.57
C THR A 104 31.65 9.04 -32.03
N ARG A 105 31.55 10.14 -31.28
CA ARG A 105 32.30 11.37 -31.57
C ARG A 105 33.81 11.15 -31.39
N LEU A 106 34.19 10.57 -30.24
CA LEU A 106 35.60 10.33 -29.91
C LEU A 106 36.24 9.28 -30.82
N LEU A 107 35.51 8.25 -31.19
CA LEU A 107 35.99 7.25 -32.17
C LEU A 107 36.29 7.90 -33.53
N ARG A 108 35.39 8.74 -34.05
CA ARG A 108 35.62 9.46 -35.32
C ARG A 108 36.80 10.43 -35.26
N GLU A 109 37.02 11.08 -34.13
CA GLU A 109 38.18 11.94 -33.92
C GLU A 109 39.46 11.12 -33.92
N PHE A 110 39.46 9.92 -33.30
CA PHE A 110 40.61 9.02 -33.27
C PHE A 110 40.94 8.46 -34.68
N GLU A 111 39.91 7.97 -35.41
CA GLU A 111 40.07 7.54 -36.80
C GLU A 111 40.60 8.68 -37.71
N GLY A 112 40.13 9.92 -37.49
CA GLY A 112 40.60 11.11 -38.23
C GLY A 112 42.08 11.42 -38.00
N THR A 113 42.68 10.93 -36.91
CA THR A 113 44.13 11.03 -36.66
C THR A 113 44.93 9.85 -37.22
N GLY A 114 44.27 8.91 -37.91
CA GLY A 114 44.89 7.72 -38.50
C GLY A 114 44.98 6.52 -37.55
N GLY A 115 44.23 6.53 -36.43
CA GLY A 115 44.09 5.41 -35.52
C GLY A 115 43.20 4.29 -36.10
N ASP A 116 43.46 3.05 -35.71
CA ASP A 116 42.66 1.89 -36.07
C ASP A 116 41.55 1.71 -35.04
N GLU A 117 40.29 1.40 -35.48
CA GLU A 117 39.15 1.18 -34.60
C GLU A 117 39.41 0.10 -33.53
N ASP A 118 40.18 -0.94 -33.89
CA ASP A 118 40.53 -2.04 -32.97
C ASP A 118 41.50 -1.58 -31.84
N GLU A 119 42.16 -0.45 -31.98
CA GLU A 119 43.04 0.14 -30.97
C GLU A 119 42.35 1.20 -30.10
N PHE A 120 41.09 1.53 -30.41
CA PHE A 120 40.36 2.53 -29.67
C PHE A 120 39.86 1.99 -28.32
N GLU A 121 40.40 2.48 -27.22
CA GLU A 121 39.90 2.17 -25.88
C GLU A 121 38.66 3.02 -25.59
N ASP A 122 37.56 2.38 -25.16
CA ASP A 122 36.31 3.07 -24.80
C ASP A 122 36.56 4.00 -23.61
N PRO A 123 36.50 5.33 -23.79
CA PRO A 123 36.73 6.28 -22.71
C PRO A 123 35.50 6.54 -21.86
N ILE A 124 34.35 5.92 -22.19
CA ILE A 124 33.09 6.16 -21.48
C ILE A 124 33.02 5.25 -20.24
N ASP A 125 32.92 5.86 -19.09
CA ASP A 125 32.71 5.16 -17.85
C ASP A 125 31.20 4.83 -17.68
N TRP A 126 30.79 3.67 -18.22
CA TRP A 126 29.43 3.17 -18.15
C TRP A 126 29.00 2.85 -16.72
N ASP A 127 29.94 2.49 -15.86
CA ASP A 127 29.66 2.23 -14.44
C ASP A 127 29.35 3.53 -13.69
N ALA A 128 30.07 4.61 -14.00
CA ALA A 128 29.76 5.93 -13.46
C ALA A 128 28.37 6.42 -13.90
N ILE A 129 27.98 6.17 -15.15
CA ILE A 129 26.62 6.47 -15.64
C ILE A 129 25.58 5.66 -14.86
N SER A 130 25.81 4.36 -14.67
CA SER A 130 24.88 3.51 -13.90
C SER A 130 24.76 3.96 -12.45
N ASN A 131 25.89 4.22 -11.80
CA ASN A 131 25.92 4.72 -10.41
C ASN A 131 25.22 6.08 -10.27
N ARG A 132 25.35 6.97 -11.26
CA ARG A 132 24.67 8.25 -11.28
C ARG A 132 23.14 8.06 -11.33
N ILE A 133 22.65 7.13 -12.14
CA ILE A 133 21.22 6.80 -12.23
C ILE A 133 20.71 6.28 -10.88
N ASP A 134 21.45 5.35 -10.26
CA ASP A 134 21.06 4.76 -8.99
C ASP A 134 21.01 5.80 -7.87
N ASN A 135 22.01 6.67 -7.79
CA ASN A 135 22.05 7.77 -6.83
C ASN A 135 20.89 8.74 -7.04
N LEU A 136 20.63 9.14 -8.30
CA LEU A 136 19.54 10.08 -8.61
C LEU A 136 18.17 9.48 -8.26
N VAL A 137 17.94 8.20 -8.54
CA VAL A 137 16.69 7.51 -8.17
C VAL A 137 16.57 7.38 -6.66
N SER A 138 17.66 7.07 -5.96
CA SER A 138 17.69 7.04 -4.49
C SER A 138 17.35 8.41 -3.89
N ASP A 139 17.90 9.48 -4.43
CA ASP A 139 17.66 10.85 -3.97
C ASP A 139 16.23 11.32 -4.26
N LEU A 140 15.61 10.87 -5.38
CA LEU A 140 14.20 11.11 -5.67
C LEU A 140 13.26 10.45 -4.65
N ASN A 141 13.68 9.33 -4.05
CA ASN A 141 12.96 8.61 -3.00
C ASN A 141 13.31 9.11 -1.59
N SER A 142 14.20 10.10 -1.45
CA SER A 142 14.60 10.62 -0.15
C SER A 142 13.42 11.22 0.63
N VAL A 143 13.39 10.97 1.94
CA VAL A 143 12.45 11.63 2.87
C VAL A 143 12.78 13.11 3.06
N ASP A 144 14.04 13.51 2.83
CA ASP A 144 14.46 14.91 2.90
C ASP A 144 13.96 15.70 1.67
N PRO A 145 13.09 16.71 1.87
CA PRO A 145 12.53 17.49 0.76
C PRO A 145 13.58 18.28 -0.03
N LEU A 146 14.72 18.65 0.59
CA LEU A 146 15.78 19.38 -0.09
C LEU A 146 16.55 18.46 -1.04
N ILE A 147 16.88 17.24 -0.60
CA ILE A 147 17.54 16.23 -1.43
C ILE A 147 16.62 15.87 -2.59
N ARG A 148 15.37 15.52 -2.29
CA ARG A 148 14.36 15.19 -3.31
C ARG A 148 14.12 16.32 -4.30
N GLY A 149 14.10 17.58 -3.84
CA GLY A 149 13.95 18.76 -4.69
C GLY A 149 15.11 18.95 -5.69
N LYS A 150 16.35 18.77 -5.24
CA LYS A 150 17.53 18.81 -6.10
C LYS A 150 17.53 17.69 -7.13
N ALA A 151 17.25 16.46 -6.70
CA ALA A 151 17.15 15.30 -7.58
C ALA A 151 16.05 15.47 -8.64
N THR A 152 14.89 16.03 -8.25
CA THR A 152 13.82 16.34 -9.19
C THR A 152 14.27 17.36 -10.24
N ALA A 153 14.97 18.42 -9.83
CA ALA A 153 15.48 19.43 -10.76
C ALA A 153 16.53 18.84 -11.72
N GLU A 154 17.41 17.97 -11.22
CA GLU A 154 18.40 17.26 -12.06
C GLU A 154 17.70 16.33 -13.06
N ALA A 155 16.75 15.50 -12.65
CA ALA A 155 16.00 14.63 -13.55
C ALA A 155 15.30 15.43 -14.66
N ILE A 156 14.68 16.56 -14.32
CA ILE A 156 14.05 17.45 -15.30
C ILE A 156 15.09 18.02 -16.27
N SER A 157 16.28 18.41 -15.81
CA SER A 157 17.34 18.90 -16.68
C SER A 157 17.82 17.86 -17.70
N LEU A 158 17.74 16.58 -17.34
CA LEU A 158 18.00 15.43 -18.22
C LEU A 158 16.80 15.09 -19.13
N GLY A 159 15.71 15.86 -19.04
CA GLY A 159 14.50 15.66 -19.83
C GLY A 159 13.62 14.52 -19.34
N VAL A 160 13.72 14.17 -18.06
CA VAL A 160 12.86 13.19 -17.36
C VAL A 160 12.12 13.91 -16.26
N ASP A 161 10.82 14.16 -16.45
CA ASP A 161 9.98 14.79 -15.42
C ASP A 161 9.28 13.71 -14.58
N PRO A 162 9.67 13.50 -13.30
CA PRO A 162 9.07 12.51 -12.43
C PRO A 162 7.57 12.69 -12.22
N ARG A 163 7.06 13.94 -12.28
CA ARG A 163 5.64 14.24 -12.09
C ARG A 163 4.80 13.80 -13.27
N LEU A 164 5.31 13.98 -14.48
CA LEU A 164 4.64 13.51 -15.71
C LEU A 164 4.61 11.98 -15.74
N ILE A 165 5.71 11.33 -15.34
CA ILE A 165 5.78 9.88 -15.27
C ILE A 165 4.79 9.34 -14.22
N LEU A 166 4.73 9.93 -13.03
CA LEU A 166 3.75 9.57 -12.01
C LEU A 166 2.32 9.71 -12.52
N SER A 167 2.00 10.83 -13.19
CA SER A 167 0.69 11.05 -13.80
C SER A 167 0.35 9.96 -14.83
N GLN A 168 1.28 9.61 -15.71
CA GLN A 168 1.09 8.56 -16.70
C GLN A 168 0.85 7.20 -16.05
N GLN A 169 1.68 6.84 -15.05
CA GLN A 169 1.51 5.61 -14.28
C GLN A 169 0.14 5.56 -13.56
N TYR A 170 -0.33 6.68 -13.06
CA TYR A 170 -1.66 6.79 -12.45
C TYR A 170 -2.76 6.49 -13.47
N PHE A 171 -2.68 7.07 -14.68
CA PHE A 171 -3.63 6.83 -15.76
C PHE A 171 -3.59 5.38 -16.25
N ASP A 172 -2.40 4.83 -16.44
CA ASP A 172 -2.23 3.44 -16.90
C ASP A 172 -2.76 2.47 -15.86
N ASN A 173 -2.42 2.64 -14.58
CA ASN A 173 -2.97 1.84 -13.50
C ASN A 173 -4.49 1.94 -13.42
N PHE A 174 -5.07 3.14 -13.56
CA PHE A 174 -6.51 3.33 -13.55
C PHE A 174 -7.19 2.61 -14.73
N LYS A 175 -6.59 2.66 -15.91
CA LYS A 175 -7.11 2.02 -17.12
C LYS A 175 -7.09 0.50 -17.02
N TYR A 176 -5.98 -0.09 -16.53
CA TYR A 176 -5.81 -1.53 -16.43
C TYR A 176 -6.56 -2.14 -15.23
N ARG A 177 -6.66 -1.42 -14.10
CA ARG A 177 -7.33 -1.90 -12.89
C ARG A 177 -8.86 -1.86 -12.96
N ARG A 178 -9.44 -1.11 -13.86
CA ARG A 178 -10.91 -0.94 -13.98
C ARG A 178 -11.67 -2.27 -14.06
N HIS A 179 -11.04 -3.33 -14.54
CA HIS A 179 -11.64 -4.67 -14.69
C HIS A 179 -11.25 -5.66 -13.56
N SER A 180 -10.19 -5.42 -12.84
CA SER A 180 -9.68 -6.33 -11.80
C SER A 180 -9.75 -5.76 -10.39
N ASP A 181 -10.11 -4.48 -10.25
CA ASP A 181 -10.13 -3.83 -8.94
C ASP A 181 -11.35 -4.26 -8.14
N THR A 182 -11.08 -4.99 -7.07
CA THR A 182 -12.09 -5.44 -6.10
C THR A 182 -12.42 -4.38 -5.05
N LEU A 183 -11.63 -3.31 -4.96
CA LEU A 183 -11.74 -2.29 -3.91
C LEU A 183 -13.13 -1.64 -3.84
N PRO A 184 -13.77 -1.20 -4.96
CA PRO A 184 -15.12 -0.63 -4.91
C PRO A 184 -16.17 -1.61 -4.37
N ASN A 185 -15.99 -2.91 -4.64
CA ASN A 185 -16.89 -3.95 -4.13
C ASN A 185 -16.70 -4.15 -2.63
N LEU A 186 -15.44 -4.16 -2.15
CA LEU A 186 -15.13 -4.24 -0.72
C LEU A 186 -15.68 -3.02 0.03
N GLU A 187 -15.47 -1.81 -0.49
CA GLU A 187 -16.00 -0.57 0.10
C GLU A 187 -17.54 -0.53 0.13
N LYS A 188 -18.18 -1.02 -0.95
CA LYS A 188 -19.65 -1.17 -0.98
C LYS A 188 -20.11 -2.14 0.10
N ARG A 189 -19.46 -3.31 0.22
CA ARG A 189 -19.80 -4.31 1.23
C ARG A 189 -19.57 -3.78 2.64
N ALA A 190 -18.47 -3.05 2.89
CA ALA A 190 -18.21 -2.43 4.18
C ALA A 190 -19.31 -1.42 4.58
N ARG A 191 -19.77 -0.58 3.63
CA ARG A 191 -20.88 0.34 3.89
C ARG A 191 -22.17 -0.39 4.21
N GLN A 192 -22.49 -1.47 3.49
CA GLN A 192 -23.68 -2.29 3.73
C GLN A 192 -23.64 -2.93 5.12
N LEU A 193 -22.50 -3.55 5.46
CA LEU A 193 -22.32 -4.22 6.75
C LEU A 193 -22.33 -3.21 7.91
N SER A 194 -21.75 -2.02 7.73
CA SER A 194 -21.82 -0.93 8.71
C SER A 194 -23.25 -0.44 8.94
N ALA A 195 -24.06 -0.38 7.89
CA ALA A 195 -25.46 -0.01 8.01
C ALA A 195 -26.25 -1.10 8.76
N GLU A 196 -26.04 -2.38 8.43
CA GLU A 196 -26.63 -3.52 9.14
C GLU A 196 -26.25 -3.51 10.63
N TYR A 197 -24.97 -3.30 10.93
CA TYR A 197 -24.50 -3.22 12.31
C TYR A 197 -25.20 -2.11 13.10
N ARG A 198 -25.34 -0.92 12.52
CA ARG A 198 -26.04 0.22 13.16
C ARG A 198 -27.53 -0.08 13.42
N GLU A 199 -28.19 -0.78 12.51
CA GLU A 199 -29.60 -1.16 12.70
C GLU A 199 -29.73 -2.16 13.86
N VAL A 200 -28.80 -3.12 13.98
CA VAL A 200 -28.76 -4.05 15.12
C VAL A 200 -28.51 -3.30 16.44
N GLN A 201 -27.58 -2.34 16.45
CA GLN A 201 -27.35 -1.50 17.64
C GLN A 201 -28.58 -0.69 18.06
N LYS A 202 -29.32 -0.13 17.10
CA LYS A 202 -30.58 0.60 17.39
C LYS A 202 -31.67 -0.29 17.97
N ALA A 203 -31.68 -1.58 17.62
CA ALA A 203 -32.62 -2.55 18.12
C ALA A 203 -32.31 -3.08 19.54
N ARG A 204 -31.21 -2.62 20.15
CA ARG A 204 -30.87 -2.96 21.53
C ARG A 204 -32.01 -2.55 22.47
N PRO A 205 -32.38 -3.37 23.43
CA PRO A 205 -33.33 -2.97 24.49
C PRO A 205 -32.78 -1.69 25.18
N ILE A 206 -33.61 -0.67 25.29
CA ILE A 206 -33.30 0.46 26.15
C ILE A 206 -33.46 -0.03 27.57
N ASP A 207 -32.38 -0.09 28.35
CA ASP A 207 -32.48 -0.34 29.79
C ASP A 207 -33.30 0.82 30.39
N VAL A 208 -34.57 0.55 30.59
CA VAL A 208 -35.45 1.47 31.35
C VAL A 208 -34.94 1.45 32.77
N ILE A 209 -34.15 2.42 33.17
CA ILE A 209 -33.78 2.63 34.57
C ILE A 209 -35.09 2.76 35.33
N PRO A 210 -35.41 1.82 36.23
CA PRO A 210 -36.62 1.95 37.01
C PRO A 210 -36.55 3.24 37.81
N VAL A 211 -37.44 4.20 37.49
CA VAL A 211 -37.59 5.42 38.29
C VAL A 211 -37.96 4.94 39.69
N SER A 212 -36.99 4.97 40.61
CA SER A 212 -37.23 4.75 42.03
C SER A 212 -38.32 5.75 42.42
N GLN A 213 -39.52 5.19 42.67
CA GLN A 213 -40.56 5.97 43.32
C GLN A 213 -40.03 6.37 44.70
N ALA A 214 -39.76 7.68 44.84
CA ALA A 214 -39.47 8.31 46.12
C ALA A 214 -40.73 8.45 46.98
#